data_fbb98171b8a9be3bcbfcbe42a6a9863a
#
_entry.id   fbb98171b8a9be3bcbfcbe42a6a9863a
#
_cell.length_a   1.000
_cell.length_b   1.000
_cell.length_c   1.000
_cell.angle_alpha   90.00
_cell.angle_beta   90.00
_cell.angle_gamma   90.00
#
_symmetry.space_group_name_H-M   'P 1'
#
loop_
_entity.id
_entity.type
_entity.pdbx_description
1 polymer ?
#
loop_
_entity_poly.entity_id
_entity_poly.type
_entity_poly.pdbx_seq_one_letter_code
_entity_poly.pdbx_strand_id
1 'polypeptide(L)'
;ALSSAASDVYKRQTKTLGKVAIIGAGPAGLQASVTLTNQGYDVTIYEKEAQPGGWLRNGIPQFRLPQSVLDAEIARIEKMGVTIKCNNEIGKTLTLEQLKAENRAVLVTVGLSSGSGLSLFEHSDVEIAVDFLQRARQAQGDISIQQSALIIGGGDVAMDVASTLKVLGCQAVTCVAREELDEFPASEKEFTSARELGVSIIDGFTPVAVEGNKVTFKHVRLPGELTIAADKIILAVGQHAELAAFSALEPQRNTIETQHYQTRDPQVFAAGDIVEGDKTVVYAVKTGKEAAGAIHHYLEGACSC
;
A
#
# COMPACT_ATOMS: atom_id res chain seq x y z
N ALA A 1 -34.60 -23.25 -15.50
CA ALA A 1 -33.27 -23.00 -14.90
C ALA A 1 -32.20 -22.60 -15.93
N LEU A 2 -32.48 -22.60 -17.24
CA LEU A 2 -31.54 -22.16 -18.29
C LEU A 2 -31.73 -20.68 -18.70
N SER A 3 -32.74 -20.01 -18.17
CA SER A 3 -33.09 -18.64 -18.52
C SER A 3 -32.32 -17.57 -17.73
N SER A 4 -31.82 -17.86 -16.53
CA SER A 4 -31.11 -16.87 -15.70
C SER A 4 -29.66 -16.67 -16.14
N ALA A 5 -28.95 -17.75 -16.49
CA ALA A 5 -27.57 -17.65 -16.95
C ALA A 5 -27.44 -16.94 -18.31
N ALA A 6 -28.40 -17.15 -19.22
CA ALA A 6 -28.45 -16.46 -20.50
C ALA A 6 -28.81 -14.96 -20.33
N SER A 7 -29.65 -14.58 -19.37
CA SER A 7 -29.97 -13.19 -19.08
C SER A 7 -28.79 -12.42 -18.46
N ASP A 8 -27.96 -13.08 -17.67
CA ASP A 8 -26.77 -12.47 -17.06
C ASP A 8 -25.62 -12.28 -18.05
N VAL A 9 -25.50 -13.17 -19.04
CA VAL A 9 -24.57 -13.01 -20.19
C VAL A 9 -25.06 -11.90 -21.13
N TYR A 10 -26.38 -11.78 -21.33
CA TYR A 10 -26.96 -10.73 -22.19
C TYR A 10 -26.89 -9.33 -21.57
N LYS A 11 -26.95 -9.21 -20.23
CA LYS A 11 -26.78 -7.94 -19.51
C LYS A 11 -25.36 -7.38 -19.64
N ARG A 12 -24.35 -8.21 -19.95
CA ARG A 12 -22.97 -7.77 -20.21
C ARG A 12 -22.74 -7.13 -21.58
N GLN A 13 -23.70 -7.19 -22.48
CA GLN A 13 -23.65 -6.55 -23.81
C GLN A 13 -24.38 -5.21 -23.89
N THR A 14 -24.90 -4.69 -22.76
CA THR A 14 -25.44 -3.34 -22.73
C THR A 14 -24.32 -2.32 -22.88
N LYS A 15 -24.56 -1.38 -23.77
CA LYS A 15 -23.71 -0.27 -24.17
C LYS A 15 -23.00 0.34 -22.95
N THR A 16 -21.67 0.22 -22.88
CA THR A 16 -20.88 0.81 -21.80
C THR A 16 -21.04 2.33 -21.77
N LEU A 17 -21.07 2.91 -20.56
CA LEU A 17 -21.07 4.37 -20.37
C LEU A 17 -19.73 5.01 -20.76
N GLY A 18 -18.75 4.22 -21.15
CA GLY A 18 -17.42 4.63 -21.58
C GLY A 18 -16.32 3.96 -20.80
N LYS A 19 -15.09 4.24 -21.17
CA LYS A 19 -13.89 3.65 -20.57
C LYS A 19 -13.38 4.49 -19.41
N VAL A 20 -12.96 3.83 -18.35
CA VAL A 20 -12.25 4.43 -17.21
C VAL A 20 -10.98 3.63 -16.94
N ALA A 21 -9.85 4.33 -16.86
CA ALA A 21 -8.59 3.73 -16.46
C ALA A 21 -8.35 3.93 -14.95
N ILE A 22 -7.84 2.90 -14.29
CA ILE A 22 -7.38 2.96 -12.90
C ILE A 22 -5.89 2.61 -12.88
N ILE A 23 -5.09 3.39 -12.18
CA ILE A 23 -3.64 3.17 -12.03
C ILE A 23 -3.38 2.67 -10.62
N GLY A 24 -2.97 1.41 -10.51
CA GLY A 24 -2.73 0.71 -9.25
C GLY A 24 -3.86 -0.23 -8.86
N ALA A 25 -3.52 -1.52 -8.67
CA ALA A 25 -4.42 -2.60 -8.26
C ALA A 25 -4.37 -2.87 -6.75
N GLY A 26 -4.14 -1.84 -5.93
CA GLY A 26 -4.29 -1.90 -4.48
C GLY A 26 -5.76 -1.83 -4.04
N PRO A 27 -6.04 -1.83 -2.71
CA PRO A 27 -7.40 -1.87 -2.18
C PRO A 27 -8.30 -0.74 -2.71
N ALA A 28 -7.77 0.46 -2.89
CA ALA A 28 -8.53 1.59 -3.44
C ALA A 28 -8.93 1.37 -4.90
N GLY A 29 -7.97 0.95 -5.75
CA GLY A 29 -8.21 0.71 -7.17
C GLY A 29 -9.14 -0.49 -7.41
N LEU A 30 -8.96 -1.58 -6.66
CA LEU A 30 -9.83 -2.75 -6.72
C LEU A 30 -11.29 -2.39 -6.35
N GLN A 31 -11.48 -1.65 -5.25
CA GLN A 31 -12.83 -1.22 -4.86
C GLN A 31 -13.45 -0.23 -5.85
N ALA A 32 -12.67 0.72 -6.35
CA ALA A 32 -13.15 1.67 -7.36
C ALA A 32 -13.60 0.94 -8.64
N SER A 33 -12.84 -0.07 -9.07
CA SER A 33 -13.19 -0.87 -10.26
C SER A 33 -14.52 -1.59 -10.11
N VAL A 34 -14.79 -2.18 -8.94
CA VAL A 34 -16.09 -2.81 -8.61
C VAL A 34 -17.23 -1.79 -8.71
N THR A 35 -17.03 -0.60 -8.13
CA THR A 35 -18.06 0.44 -8.11
C THR A 35 -18.36 0.95 -9.52
N LEU A 36 -17.34 1.28 -10.31
CA LEU A 36 -17.49 1.79 -11.68
C LEU A 36 -18.08 0.74 -12.63
N THR A 37 -17.66 -0.53 -12.51
CA THR A 37 -18.22 -1.62 -13.32
C THR A 37 -19.70 -1.84 -13.04
N ASN A 38 -20.12 -1.76 -11.76
CA ASN A 38 -21.54 -1.83 -11.38
C ASN A 38 -22.34 -0.64 -11.90
N GLN A 39 -21.72 0.51 -12.11
CA GLN A 39 -22.32 1.69 -12.72
C GLN A 39 -22.36 1.63 -14.26
N GLY A 40 -21.76 0.60 -14.88
CA GLY A 40 -21.83 0.37 -16.32
C GLY A 40 -20.63 0.87 -17.13
N TYR A 41 -19.52 1.21 -16.50
CA TYR A 41 -18.28 1.58 -17.19
C TYR A 41 -17.46 0.34 -17.59
N ASP A 42 -16.69 0.48 -18.67
CA ASP A 42 -15.62 -0.45 -19.07
C ASP A 42 -14.34 -0.06 -18.33
N VAL A 43 -13.93 -0.88 -17.37
CA VAL A 43 -12.85 -0.54 -16.43
C VAL A 43 -11.61 -1.37 -16.71
N THR A 44 -10.48 -0.67 -16.90
CA THR A 44 -9.14 -1.29 -16.98
C THR A 44 -8.26 -0.77 -15.85
N ILE A 45 -7.71 -1.69 -15.06
CA ILE A 45 -6.68 -1.40 -14.04
C ILE A 45 -5.30 -1.65 -14.65
N TYR A 46 -4.38 -0.71 -14.49
CA TYR A 46 -2.96 -0.82 -14.85
C TYR A 46 -2.14 -0.95 -13.59
N GLU A 47 -1.41 -2.06 -13.44
CA GLU A 47 -0.62 -2.39 -12.26
C GLU A 47 0.86 -2.56 -12.65
N LYS A 48 1.76 -1.92 -11.90
CA LYS A 48 3.21 -2.02 -12.16
C LYS A 48 3.78 -3.40 -11.81
N GLU A 49 3.25 -4.03 -10.78
CA GLU A 49 3.69 -5.33 -10.32
C GLU A 49 3.20 -6.47 -11.24
N ALA A 50 3.82 -7.65 -11.10
CA ALA A 50 3.43 -8.85 -11.85
C ALA A 50 2.07 -9.41 -11.41
N GLN A 51 1.60 -9.04 -10.21
CA GLN A 51 0.33 -9.50 -9.64
C GLN A 51 -0.41 -8.35 -8.96
N PRO A 52 -1.75 -8.28 -9.08
CA PRO A 52 -2.55 -7.27 -8.43
C PRO A 52 -2.68 -7.53 -6.93
N GLY A 53 -3.00 -6.48 -6.18
CA GLY A 53 -3.26 -6.55 -4.74
C GLY A 53 -2.57 -5.44 -3.93
N GLY A 54 -1.53 -4.81 -4.48
CA GLY A 54 -0.77 -3.75 -3.81
C GLY A 54 -0.30 -4.18 -2.41
N TRP A 55 -0.52 -3.35 -1.39
CA TRP A 55 -0.10 -3.64 -0.02
C TRP A 55 -0.76 -4.89 0.59
N LEU A 56 -1.98 -5.25 0.16
CA LEU A 56 -2.64 -6.50 0.58
C LEU A 56 -1.82 -7.74 0.19
N ARG A 57 -1.11 -7.68 -0.94
CA ARG A 57 -0.26 -8.76 -1.43
C ARG A 57 1.17 -8.67 -0.92
N ASN A 58 1.73 -7.47 -0.87
CA ASN A 58 3.16 -7.26 -0.67
C ASN A 58 3.54 -6.93 0.78
N GLY A 59 2.64 -6.30 1.55
CA GLY A 59 2.94 -5.78 2.88
C GLY A 59 2.30 -6.56 4.01
N ILE A 60 1.00 -6.85 3.93
CA ILE A 60 0.29 -7.51 5.03
C ILE A 60 0.78 -8.96 5.18
N PRO A 61 1.22 -9.40 6.38
CA PRO A 61 1.72 -10.75 6.60
C PRO A 61 0.72 -11.85 6.22
N GLN A 62 1.22 -12.97 5.70
CA GLN A 62 0.37 -14.06 5.20
C GLN A 62 -0.52 -14.69 6.26
N PHE A 63 -0.07 -14.73 7.51
CA PHE A 63 -0.88 -15.25 8.63
C PHE A 63 -2.05 -14.34 8.99
N ARG A 64 -2.02 -13.04 8.60
CA ARG A 64 -3.13 -12.08 8.76
C ARG A 64 -4.06 -12.06 7.54
N LEU A 65 -3.50 -12.15 6.34
CA LEU A 65 -4.25 -12.18 5.08
C LEU A 65 -3.71 -13.30 4.18
N PRO A 66 -4.32 -14.50 4.20
CA PRO A 66 -3.92 -15.58 3.31
C PRO A 66 -4.03 -15.19 1.84
N GLN A 67 -3.04 -15.61 1.06
CA GLN A 67 -2.95 -15.34 -0.38
C GLN A 67 -4.23 -15.78 -1.13
N SER A 68 -4.75 -16.97 -0.79
CA SER A 68 -5.95 -17.53 -1.42
C SER A 68 -7.19 -16.66 -1.26
N VAL A 69 -7.32 -15.94 -0.14
CA VAL A 69 -8.45 -15.01 0.09
C VAL A 69 -8.37 -13.83 -0.87
N LEU A 70 -7.18 -13.25 -1.00
CA LEU A 70 -6.95 -12.13 -1.92
C LEU A 70 -7.14 -12.56 -3.38
N ASP A 71 -6.61 -13.73 -3.77
CA ASP A 71 -6.72 -14.26 -5.13
C ASP A 71 -8.18 -14.55 -5.51
N ALA A 72 -8.96 -15.08 -4.58
CA ALA A 72 -10.39 -15.30 -4.78
C ALA A 72 -11.16 -13.99 -5.00
N GLU A 73 -10.84 -12.93 -4.25
CA GLU A 73 -11.46 -11.63 -4.41
C GLU A 73 -11.07 -10.97 -5.75
N ILE A 74 -9.80 -11.03 -6.15
CA ILE A 74 -9.35 -10.53 -7.45
C ILE A 74 -10.04 -11.28 -8.59
N ALA A 75 -10.09 -12.62 -8.53
CA ALA A 75 -10.79 -13.41 -9.53
C ALA A 75 -12.30 -13.09 -9.61
N ARG A 76 -12.93 -12.73 -8.49
CA ARG A 76 -14.32 -12.25 -8.46
C ARG A 76 -14.46 -10.92 -9.22
N ILE A 77 -13.53 -10.00 -9.01
CA ILE A 77 -13.51 -8.69 -9.68
C ILE A 77 -13.32 -8.86 -11.19
N GLU A 78 -12.40 -9.70 -11.63
CA GLU A 78 -12.20 -10.01 -13.05
C GLU A 78 -13.44 -10.64 -13.69
N LYS A 79 -14.15 -11.55 -12.99
CA LYS A 79 -15.42 -12.13 -13.44
C LYS A 79 -16.53 -11.10 -13.59
N MET A 80 -16.48 -9.96 -12.91
CA MET A 80 -17.41 -8.85 -13.10
C MET A 80 -17.18 -8.11 -14.42
N GLY A 81 -16.05 -8.35 -15.10
CA GLY A 81 -15.69 -7.73 -16.37
C GLY A 81 -14.57 -6.70 -16.28
N VAL A 82 -13.96 -6.53 -15.10
CA VAL A 82 -12.78 -5.66 -14.94
C VAL A 82 -11.57 -6.30 -15.64
N THR A 83 -10.86 -5.53 -16.44
CA THR A 83 -9.58 -5.94 -17.03
C THR A 83 -8.43 -5.47 -16.15
N ILE A 84 -7.54 -6.39 -15.73
CA ILE A 84 -6.33 -6.03 -14.97
C ILE A 84 -5.11 -6.31 -15.85
N LYS A 85 -4.31 -5.26 -16.10
CA LYS A 85 -3.08 -5.31 -16.89
C LYS A 85 -1.87 -5.12 -15.97
N CYS A 86 -1.24 -6.22 -15.58
CA CYS A 86 -0.01 -6.22 -14.79
C CYS A 86 1.22 -5.87 -15.64
N ASN A 87 2.36 -5.57 -14.98
CA ASN A 87 3.61 -5.13 -15.61
C ASN A 87 3.45 -3.86 -16.46
N ASN A 88 2.55 -2.97 -16.03
CA ASN A 88 2.29 -1.68 -16.68
C ASN A 88 2.55 -0.54 -15.69
N GLU A 89 3.72 0.07 -15.82
CA GLU A 89 4.17 1.18 -14.97
C GLU A 89 4.04 2.51 -15.70
N ILE A 90 3.32 3.46 -15.08
CA ILE A 90 3.17 4.80 -15.63
C ILE A 90 4.50 5.56 -15.54
N GLY A 91 4.88 6.17 -16.66
CA GLY A 91 6.19 6.83 -16.84
C GLY A 91 7.27 5.92 -17.43
N LYS A 92 7.01 4.59 -17.54
CA LYS A 92 7.92 3.64 -18.20
C LYS A 92 7.27 2.94 -19.40
N THR A 93 6.20 2.20 -19.17
CA THR A 93 5.50 1.43 -20.22
C THR A 93 4.33 2.20 -20.82
N LEU A 94 3.73 3.09 -20.07
CA LEU A 94 2.60 3.94 -20.44
C LEU A 94 2.76 5.34 -19.85
N THR A 95 2.10 6.32 -20.45
CA THR A 95 2.04 7.67 -19.88
C THR A 95 0.62 8.01 -19.40
N LEU A 96 0.51 8.95 -18.47
CA LEU A 96 -0.79 9.48 -18.02
C LEU A 96 -1.59 10.05 -19.20
N GLU A 97 -0.91 10.77 -20.11
CA GLU A 97 -1.55 11.39 -21.28
C GLU A 97 -2.12 10.33 -22.26
N GLN A 98 -1.44 9.20 -22.45
CA GLN A 98 -1.98 8.10 -23.25
C GLN A 98 -3.27 7.55 -22.63
N LEU A 99 -3.29 7.35 -21.32
CA LEU A 99 -4.49 6.89 -20.63
C LEU A 99 -5.63 7.88 -20.70
N LYS A 100 -5.36 9.18 -20.58
CA LYS A 100 -6.35 10.25 -20.75
C LYS A 100 -6.95 10.27 -22.16
N ALA A 101 -6.13 10.07 -23.18
CA ALA A 101 -6.59 10.08 -24.59
C ALA A 101 -7.54 8.89 -24.89
N GLU A 102 -7.38 7.74 -24.23
CA GLU A 102 -8.14 6.53 -24.49
C GLU A 102 -9.34 6.34 -23.56
N ASN A 103 -9.44 7.12 -22.46
CA ASN A 103 -10.44 6.95 -21.41
C ASN A 103 -11.16 8.26 -21.10
N ARG A 104 -12.39 8.17 -20.63
CA ARG A 104 -13.18 9.33 -20.20
C ARG A 104 -12.70 9.94 -18.89
N ALA A 105 -12.14 9.11 -18.02
CA ALA A 105 -11.52 9.52 -16.76
C ALA A 105 -10.38 8.56 -16.40
N VAL A 106 -9.44 9.04 -15.59
CA VAL A 106 -8.32 8.27 -15.03
C VAL A 106 -8.33 8.42 -13.52
N LEU A 107 -8.27 7.30 -12.79
CA LEU A 107 -8.14 7.29 -11.34
C LEU A 107 -6.74 6.82 -10.93
N VAL A 108 -6.02 7.63 -10.16
CA VAL A 108 -4.70 7.29 -9.62
C VAL A 108 -4.85 6.73 -8.21
N THR A 109 -4.36 5.50 -7.98
CA THR A 109 -4.43 4.78 -6.70
C THR A 109 -3.14 4.01 -6.40
N VAL A 110 -1.99 4.63 -6.70
CA VAL A 110 -0.66 3.97 -6.63
C VAL A 110 -0.16 3.71 -5.21
N GLY A 111 -0.77 4.30 -4.18
CA GLY A 111 -0.45 4.08 -2.76
C GLY A 111 0.96 4.54 -2.38
N LEU A 112 1.43 4.06 -1.22
CA LEU A 112 2.77 4.30 -0.67
C LEU A 112 3.60 3.02 -0.83
N SER A 113 4.23 2.84 -1.98
CA SER A 113 4.86 1.58 -2.35
C SER A 113 6.35 1.47 -2.00
N SER A 114 7.00 2.57 -1.63
CA SER A 114 8.43 2.61 -1.33
C SER A 114 8.67 2.94 0.13
N GLY A 115 9.62 2.25 0.75
CA GLY A 115 10.00 2.52 2.13
C GLY A 115 11.04 3.63 2.24
N SER A 116 11.00 4.34 3.36
CA SER A 116 11.96 5.41 3.65
C SER A 116 13.18 4.85 4.39
N GLY A 117 14.34 5.36 4.04
CA GLY A 117 15.60 5.16 4.77
C GLY A 117 15.90 6.32 5.73
N LEU A 118 17.00 6.18 6.45
CA LEU A 118 17.61 7.25 7.25
C LEU A 118 19.04 7.45 6.75
N SER A 119 19.48 8.71 6.59
CA SER A 119 20.83 9.05 6.12
C SER A 119 21.93 8.44 6.99
N LEU A 120 21.66 8.26 8.29
CA LEU A 120 22.56 7.58 9.22
C LEU A 120 22.98 6.17 8.75
N PHE A 121 22.13 5.49 7.95
CA PHE A 121 22.31 4.11 7.52
C PHE A 121 22.68 3.96 6.04
N GLU A 122 22.97 5.03 5.31
CA GLU A 122 23.28 4.99 3.86
C GLU A 122 24.43 4.03 3.48
N HIS A 123 25.37 3.81 4.40
CA HIS A 123 26.53 2.93 4.19
C HIS A 123 26.50 1.67 5.06
N SER A 124 25.34 1.31 5.60
CA SER A 124 25.17 0.18 6.52
C SER A 124 24.39 -0.95 5.85
N ASP A 125 24.65 -2.19 6.26
CA ASP A 125 23.88 -3.36 5.81
C ASP A 125 22.53 -3.41 6.55
N VAL A 126 21.58 -2.64 6.06
CA VAL A 126 20.22 -2.59 6.59
C VAL A 126 19.21 -2.91 5.51
N GLU A 127 18.07 -3.46 5.89
CA GLU A 127 16.95 -3.75 4.99
C GLU A 127 15.80 -2.78 5.25
N ILE A 128 15.11 -2.37 4.21
CA ILE A 128 13.89 -1.56 4.35
C ILE A 128 12.70 -2.48 4.64
N ALA A 129 11.85 -2.07 5.55
CA ALA A 129 10.70 -2.87 6.01
C ALA A 129 9.78 -3.33 4.88
N VAL A 130 9.51 -2.47 3.90
CA VAL A 130 8.69 -2.77 2.72
C VAL A 130 9.29 -3.93 1.92
N ASP A 131 10.60 -3.88 1.66
CA ASP A 131 11.32 -4.89 0.88
C ASP A 131 11.36 -6.23 1.63
N PHE A 132 11.58 -6.19 2.96
CA PHE A 132 11.52 -7.39 3.80
C PHE A 132 10.13 -8.06 3.75
N LEU A 133 9.06 -7.30 3.95
CA LEU A 133 7.70 -7.85 3.94
C LEU A 133 7.34 -8.42 2.57
N GLN A 134 7.68 -7.71 1.49
CA GLN A 134 7.46 -8.17 0.12
C GLN A 134 8.21 -9.47 -0.16
N ARG A 135 9.48 -9.56 0.22
CA ARG A 135 10.32 -10.76 0.08
C ARG A 135 9.76 -11.93 0.89
N ALA A 136 9.35 -11.70 2.14
CA ALA A 136 8.75 -12.73 2.99
C ALA A 136 7.43 -13.26 2.42
N ARG A 137 6.61 -12.39 1.84
CA ARG A 137 5.35 -12.74 1.17
C ARG A 137 5.58 -13.55 -0.10
N GLN A 138 6.48 -13.10 -0.98
CA GLN A 138 6.80 -13.77 -2.24
C GLN A 138 7.38 -15.16 -2.03
N ALA A 139 8.21 -15.33 -1.02
CA ALA A 139 8.80 -16.61 -0.65
C ALA A 139 7.86 -17.50 0.19
N GLN A 140 6.63 -17.05 0.45
CA GLN A 140 5.64 -17.79 1.29
C GLN A 140 6.20 -18.22 2.65
N GLY A 141 7.12 -17.43 3.21
CA GLY A 141 7.80 -17.70 4.47
C GLY A 141 9.04 -18.61 4.34
N ASP A 142 9.37 -19.11 3.16
CA ASP A 142 10.60 -19.87 2.92
C ASP A 142 11.78 -18.90 2.69
N ILE A 143 12.17 -18.22 3.77
CA ILE A 143 13.32 -17.31 3.79
C ILE A 143 14.23 -17.64 4.98
N SER A 144 15.53 -17.45 4.77
CA SER A 144 16.49 -17.58 5.86
C SER A 144 16.33 -16.40 6.84
N ILE A 145 16.15 -16.73 8.12
CA ILE A 145 15.96 -15.76 9.21
C ILE A 145 17.17 -15.85 10.16
N GLN A 146 17.71 -14.70 10.52
CA GLN A 146 18.76 -14.55 11.51
C GLN A 146 18.23 -14.80 12.92
N GLN A 147 19.14 -15.04 13.88
CA GLN A 147 18.75 -15.31 15.27
C GLN A 147 18.23 -14.07 15.99
N SER A 148 18.76 -12.88 15.64
CA SER A 148 18.36 -11.61 16.23
C SER A 148 18.06 -10.57 15.18
N ALA A 149 17.05 -9.73 15.43
CA ALA A 149 16.67 -8.63 14.57
C ALA A 149 16.33 -7.37 15.38
N LEU A 150 16.76 -6.24 14.87
CA LEU A 150 16.46 -4.90 15.37
C LEU A 150 15.63 -4.15 14.34
N ILE A 151 14.43 -3.76 14.71
CA ILE A 151 13.53 -2.94 13.90
C ILE A 151 13.58 -1.51 14.41
N ILE A 152 13.76 -0.53 13.54
CA ILE A 152 13.75 0.88 13.86
C ILE A 152 12.48 1.51 13.30
N GLY A 153 11.58 1.92 14.20
CA GLY A 153 10.27 2.48 13.91
C GLY A 153 9.18 1.92 14.82
N GLY A 154 8.05 2.61 14.94
CA GLY A 154 6.96 2.26 15.87
C GLY A 154 5.57 2.12 15.22
N GLY A 155 5.45 2.23 13.88
CA GLY A 155 4.17 2.13 13.20
C GLY A 155 3.72 0.69 12.92
N ASP A 156 2.53 0.52 12.34
CA ASP A 156 1.96 -0.79 11.98
C ASP A 156 2.90 -1.62 11.09
N VAL A 157 3.64 -0.99 10.18
CA VAL A 157 4.63 -1.68 9.34
C VAL A 157 5.77 -2.27 10.19
N ALA A 158 6.22 -1.57 11.24
CA ALA A 158 7.23 -2.10 12.17
C ALA A 158 6.70 -3.31 12.94
N MET A 159 5.44 -3.26 13.38
CA MET A 159 4.78 -4.38 14.06
C MET A 159 4.56 -5.58 13.12
N ASP A 160 4.23 -5.35 11.86
CA ASP A 160 4.11 -6.40 10.83
C ASP A 160 5.46 -7.08 10.55
N VAL A 161 6.55 -6.31 10.46
CA VAL A 161 7.91 -6.86 10.32
C VAL A 161 8.28 -7.70 11.55
N ALA A 162 8.10 -7.15 12.75
CA ALA A 162 8.47 -7.80 14.00
C ALA A 162 7.69 -9.10 14.20
N SER A 163 6.38 -9.08 13.97
CA SER A 163 5.51 -10.25 14.05
C SER A 163 5.89 -11.31 13.01
N THR A 164 6.18 -10.88 11.76
CA THR A 164 6.64 -11.78 10.70
C THR A 164 7.94 -12.49 11.09
N LEU A 165 8.93 -11.76 11.59
CA LEU A 165 10.19 -12.33 12.05
C LEU A 165 9.98 -13.37 13.16
N LYS A 166 9.12 -13.08 14.14
CA LYS A 166 8.79 -14.03 15.22
C LYS A 166 8.10 -15.28 14.69
N VAL A 167 7.14 -15.15 13.80
CA VAL A 167 6.43 -16.28 13.17
C VAL A 167 7.39 -17.14 12.33
N LEU A 168 8.38 -16.53 11.69
CA LEU A 168 9.41 -17.21 10.90
C LEU A 168 10.55 -17.82 11.77
N GLY A 169 10.50 -17.66 13.09
CA GLY A 169 11.42 -18.31 14.02
C GLY A 169 12.61 -17.48 14.50
N CYS A 170 12.64 -16.16 14.25
CA CYS A 170 13.63 -15.27 14.85
C CYS A 170 13.52 -15.29 16.38
N GLN A 171 14.61 -15.61 17.06
CA GLN A 171 14.59 -15.83 18.51
C GLN A 171 14.46 -14.52 19.28
N ALA A 172 15.28 -13.52 18.93
CA ALA A 172 15.30 -12.21 19.57
C ALA A 172 14.86 -11.13 18.56
N VAL A 173 13.71 -10.52 18.80
CA VAL A 173 13.21 -9.40 17.98
C VAL A 173 12.99 -8.20 18.89
N THR A 174 13.72 -7.10 18.60
CA THR A 174 13.61 -5.84 19.31
C THR A 174 13.14 -4.75 18.36
N CYS A 175 12.09 -4.03 18.75
CA CYS A 175 11.58 -2.87 18.04
C CYS A 175 11.92 -1.61 18.87
N VAL A 176 12.54 -0.61 18.24
CA VAL A 176 12.88 0.67 18.89
C VAL A 176 12.13 1.78 18.17
N ALA A 177 11.29 2.51 18.91
CA ALA A 177 10.52 3.63 18.42
C ALA A 177 10.99 4.95 19.03
N ARG A 178 10.89 6.01 18.25
CA ARG A 178 11.18 7.37 18.71
C ARG A 178 10.07 7.91 19.60
N GLU A 179 8.85 7.56 19.30
CA GLU A 179 7.65 7.94 20.03
C GLU A 179 7.60 7.19 21.36
N GLU A 180 7.11 7.83 22.43
CA GLU A 180 6.85 7.21 23.73
C GLU A 180 5.53 6.41 23.67
N LEU A 181 5.31 5.49 24.62
CA LEU A 181 4.19 4.53 24.59
C LEU A 181 2.80 5.18 24.51
N ASP A 182 2.62 6.36 25.08
CA ASP A 182 1.37 7.13 25.05
C ASP A 182 1.09 7.78 23.69
N GLU A 183 2.13 7.95 22.85
CA GLU A 183 2.06 8.49 21.50
C GLU A 183 2.43 7.44 20.43
N PHE A 184 2.40 6.14 20.79
CA PHE A 184 2.89 5.08 19.93
C PHE A 184 2.05 4.98 18.64
N PRO A 185 2.68 5.05 17.45
CA PRO A 185 1.92 5.21 16.20
C PRO A 185 1.26 3.93 15.68
N ALA A 186 1.64 2.75 16.18
CA ALA A 186 0.97 1.51 15.80
C ALA A 186 -0.42 1.41 16.40
N SER A 187 -1.35 0.78 15.68
CA SER A 187 -2.65 0.43 16.22
C SER A 187 -2.52 -0.51 17.43
N GLU A 188 -3.40 -0.35 18.42
CA GLU A 188 -3.41 -1.17 19.64
C GLU A 188 -3.41 -2.67 19.35
N LYS A 189 -4.13 -3.07 18.31
CA LYS A 189 -4.22 -4.46 17.88
C LYS A 189 -2.86 -4.99 17.42
N GLU A 190 -2.16 -4.29 16.54
CA GLU A 190 -0.86 -4.73 16.01
C GLU A 190 0.23 -4.69 17.07
N PHE A 191 0.21 -3.66 17.91
CA PHE A 191 1.10 -3.52 19.05
C PHE A 191 0.94 -4.70 20.03
N THR A 192 -0.30 -5.02 20.41
CA THR A 192 -0.60 -6.14 21.34
C THR A 192 -0.19 -7.47 20.72
N SER A 193 -0.53 -7.72 19.45
CA SER A 193 -0.15 -8.95 18.74
C SER A 193 1.37 -9.16 18.68
N ALA A 194 2.13 -8.11 18.42
CA ALA A 194 3.59 -8.19 18.40
C ALA A 194 4.15 -8.55 19.79
N ARG A 195 3.62 -7.95 20.86
CA ARG A 195 4.02 -8.27 22.23
C ARG A 195 3.68 -9.70 22.64
N GLU A 196 2.52 -10.20 22.28
CA GLU A 196 2.11 -11.58 22.53
C GLU A 196 3.02 -12.59 21.83
N LEU A 197 3.58 -12.25 20.68
CA LEU A 197 4.60 -13.06 20.00
C LEU A 197 6.00 -12.96 20.64
N GLY A 198 6.17 -12.15 21.68
CA GLY A 198 7.44 -11.98 22.40
C GLY A 198 8.39 -10.99 21.72
N VAL A 199 7.87 -9.97 21.04
CA VAL A 199 8.67 -8.84 20.57
C VAL A 199 8.99 -7.92 21.75
N SER A 200 10.26 -7.56 21.91
CA SER A 200 10.70 -6.51 22.86
C SER A 200 10.47 -5.15 22.24
N ILE A 201 9.72 -4.28 22.91
CA ILE A 201 9.45 -2.92 22.42
C ILE A 201 10.14 -1.94 23.35
N ILE A 202 10.91 -1.02 22.78
CA ILE A 202 11.63 0.07 23.45
C ILE A 202 11.16 1.36 22.81
N ASP A 203 10.61 2.24 23.63
CA ASP A 203 10.03 3.51 23.23
C ASP A 203 10.90 4.70 23.61
N GLY A 204 10.69 5.85 22.99
CA GLY A 204 11.35 7.11 23.31
C GLY A 204 12.82 7.19 22.88
N PHE A 205 13.31 6.36 21.94
CA PHE A 205 14.71 6.34 21.52
C PHE A 205 14.87 6.59 20.01
N THR A 206 15.84 7.45 19.67
CA THR A 206 16.23 7.73 18.29
C THR A 206 17.64 7.26 17.99
N PRO A 207 17.93 6.65 16.82
CA PRO A 207 19.27 6.20 16.47
C PRO A 207 20.20 7.41 16.22
N VAL A 208 21.42 7.34 16.73
CA VAL A 208 22.42 8.42 16.62
C VAL A 208 23.76 7.96 16.05
N ALA A 209 24.06 6.65 16.12
CA ALA A 209 25.25 6.07 15.51
C ALA A 209 25.00 4.63 15.10
N VAL A 210 25.70 4.18 14.07
CA VAL A 210 25.71 2.78 13.62
C VAL A 210 27.15 2.36 13.35
N GLU A 211 27.54 1.21 13.91
CA GLU A 211 28.88 0.61 13.74
C GLU A 211 28.69 -0.90 13.48
N GLY A 212 28.80 -1.30 12.22
CA GLY A 212 28.54 -2.69 11.80
C GLY A 212 27.11 -3.11 12.15
N ASN A 213 26.97 -4.09 13.03
CA ASN A 213 25.69 -4.60 13.47
C ASN A 213 25.18 -3.99 14.80
N LYS A 214 25.80 -2.89 15.27
CA LYS A 214 25.46 -2.18 16.49
C LYS A 214 24.86 -0.84 16.18
N VAL A 215 23.72 -0.52 16.79
CA VAL A 215 23.08 0.80 16.71
C VAL A 215 23.06 1.42 18.10
N THR A 216 23.54 2.64 18.21
CA THR A 216 23.46 3.45 19.42
C THR A 216 22.28 4.41 19.30
N PHE A 217 21.47 4.46 20.34
CA PHE A 217 20.29 5.29 20.46
C PHE A 217 20.44 6.27 21.59
N LYS A 218 19.79 7.43 21.47
CA LYS A 218 19.58 8.39 22.55
C LYS A 218 18.09 8.51 22.86
N HIS A 219 17.78 8.61 24.15
CA HIS A 219 16.41 8.90 24.55
C HIS A 219 16.03 10.33 24.16
N VAL A 220 14.79 10.52 23.67
CA VAL A 220 14.34 11.80 23.09
C VAL A 220 14.20 12.91 24.13
N ARG A 221 13.95 12.56 25.39
CA ARG A 221 13.72 13.53 26.51
C ARG A 221 14.71 13.37 27.67
N LEU A 222 15.14 12.16 27.98
CA LEU A 222 15.99 11.86 29.14
C LEU A 222 17.47 11.72 28.74
N PRO A 223 18.41 12.00 29.67
CA PRO A 223 19.80 11.68 29.43
C PRO A 223 20.00 10.16 29.44
N GLY A 224 20.80 9.67 28.52
CA GLY A 224 21.17 8.25 28.45
C GLY A 224 21.28 7.77 27.00
N GLU A 225 22.11 6.74 26.84
CA GLU A 225 22.32 6.06 25.57
C GLU A 225 22.05 4.56 25.75
N LEU A 226 21.57 3.95 24.69
CA LEU A 226 21.33 2.50 24.59
C LEU A 226 22.02 2.00 23.34
N THR A 227 22.83 0.96 23.43
CA THR A 227 23.42 0.29 22.26
C THR A 227 22.87 -1.12 22.14
N ILE A 228 22.35 -1.44 20.96
CA ILE A 228 21.77 -2.75 20.62
C ILE A 228 22.56 -3.33 19.45
N ALA A 229 22.97 -4.59 19.58
CA ALA A 229 23.55 -5.38 18.51
C ALA A 229 22.49 -6.36 18.00
N ALA A 230 22.41 -6.55 16.70
CA ALA A 230 21.53 -7.53 16.07
C ALA A 230 22.13 -8.06 14.77
N ASP A 231 21.82 -9.30 14.42
CA ASP A 231 22.30 -9.90 13.16
C ASP A 231 21.62 -9.27 11.94
N LYS A 232 20.43 -8.72 12.11
CA LYS A 232 19.68 -8.02 11.07
C LYS A 232 19.11 -6.71 11.60
N ILE A 233 19.28 -5.64 10.83
CA ILE A 233 18.69 -4.33 11.11
C ILE A 233 17.69 -4.01 10.01
N ILE A 234 16.45 -3.63 10.40
CA ILE A 234 15.37 -3.29 9.47
C ILE A 234 14.83 -1.91 9.80
N LEU A 235 14.74 -1.05 8.78
CA LEU A 235 14.20 0.31 8.91
C LEU A 235 12.72 0.34 8.54
N ALA A 236 11.88 0.71 9.50
CA ALA A 236 10.44 0.87 9.35
C ALA A 236 10.01 2.32 9.69
N VAL A 237 10.73 3.30 9.13
CA VAL A 237 10.64 4.73 9.46
C VAL A 237 9.73 5.52 8.53
N GLY A 238 8.82 4.86 7.89
CA GLY A 238 7.80 5.45 7.01
C GLY A 238 7.86 4.92 5.58
N GLN A 239 6.89 5.36 4.80
CA GLN A 239 6.73 5.01 3.39
C GLN A 239 6.49 6.28 2.56
N HIS A 240 6.76 6.19 1.28
CA HIS A 240 6.50 7.27 0.33
C HIS A 240 5.91 6.75 -0.98
N ALA A 241 5.23 7.65 -1.69
CA ALA A 241 4.70 7.39 -3.01
C ALA A 241 5.71 7.77 -4.10
N GLU A 242 5.79 6.98 -5.15
CA GLU A 242 6.56 7.31 -6.35
C GLU A 242 5.68 8.12 -7.31
N LEU A 243 5.72 9.45 -7.18
CA LEU A 243 4.85 10.38 -7.91
C LEU A 243 5.54 11.13 -9.06
N ALA A 244 6.77 10.79 -9.43
CA ALA A 244 7.51 11.48 -10.49
C ALA A 244 6.75 11.46 -11.84
N ALA A 245 6.11 10.34 -12.18
CA ALA A 245 5.30 10.21 -13.39
C ALA A 245 3.99 11.03 -13.38
N PHE A 246 3.62 11.58 -12.23
CA PHE A 246 2.43 12.40 -12.00
C PHE A 246 2.79 13.86 -11.68
N SER A 247 3.98 14.32 -12.05
CA SER A 247 4.48 15.68 -11.78
C SER A 247 3.55 16.77 -12.30
N ALA A 248 2.83 16.54 -13.40
CA ALA A 248 1.82 17.45 -13.91
C ALA A 248 0.64 17.71 -12.96
N LEU A 249 0.41 16.81 -11.98
CA LEU A 249 -0.60 16.98 -10.94
C LEU A 249 -0.07 17.76 -9.72
N GLU A 250 1.20 18.20 -9.75
CA GLU A 250 1.91 18.95 -8.69
C GLU A 250 1.79 18.28 -7.30
N PRO A 251 2.20 17.02 -7.17
CA PRO A 251 2.09 16.32 -5.90
C PRO A 251 2.91 17.02 -4.81
N GLN A 252 2.38 17.02 -3.59
CA GLN A 252 3.00 17.60 -2.40
C GLN A 252 3.53 16.46 -1.52
N ARG A 253 4.87 16.27 -1.47
CA ARG A 253 5.49 15.12 -0.78
C ARG A 253 4.90 13.78 -1.27
N ASN A 254 4.05 13.14 -0.45
CA ASN A 254 3.45 11.83 -0.72
C ASN A 254 1.98 11.91 -1.16
N THR A 255 1.44 13.09 -1.39
CA THR A 255 0.02 13.29 -1.65
C THR A 255 -0.22 14.05 -2.95
N ILE A 256 -1.32 13.71 -3.60
CA ILE A 256 -1.92 14.49 -4.69
C ILE A 256 -3.10 15.25 -4.08
N GLU A 257 -3.08 16.57 -4.21
CA GLU A 257 -4.18 17.41 -3.74
C GLU A 257 -5.43 17.16 -4.59
N THR A 258 -6.57 17.02 -3.91
CA THR A 258 -7.85 16.76 -4.57
C THR A 258 -8.97 17.60 -3.97
N GLN A 259 -9.93 17.94 -4.80
CA GLN A 259 -11.24 18.45 -4.38
C GLN A 259 -12.30 17.43 -4.73
N HIS A 260 -12.92 16.79 -3.72
CA HIS A 260 -13.85 15.66 -3.94
C HIS A 260 -13.24 14.57 -4.84
N TYR A 261 -12.02 14.17 -4.56
CA TYR A 261 -11.20 13.19 -5.30
C TYR A 261 -10.75 13.63 -6.69
N GLN A 262 -11.22 14.72 -7.24
CA GLN A 262 -10.75 15.29 -8.52
C GLN A 262 -9.46 16.07 -8.28
N THR A 263 -8.45 15.85 -9.11
CA THR A 263 -7.18 16.58 -9.07
C THR A 263 -7.31 17.93 -9.79
N ARG A 264 -6.23 18.69 -9.88
CA ARG A 264 -6.19 19.89 -10.71
C ARG A 264 -6.45 19.63 -12.20
N ASP A 265 -6.21 18.41 -12.69
CA ASP A 265 -6.61 17.97 -14.03
C ASP A 265 -8.04 17.40 -13.93
N PRO A 266 -9.03 18.01 -14.59
CA PRO A 266 -10.44 17.64 -14.43
C PRO A 266 -10.76 16.22 -14.87
N GLN A 267 -9.92 15.59 -15.71
CA GLN A 267 -10.08 14.21 -16.18
C GLN A 267 -9.43 13.20 -15.23
N VAL A 268 -8.60 13.67 -14.25
CA VAL A 268 -7.80 12.81 -13.37
C VAL A 268 -8.29 12.92 -11.94
N PHE A 269 -8.50 11.76 -11.32
CA PHE A 269 -8.93 11.59 -9.94
C PHE A 269 -7.83 10.87 -9.15
N ALA A 270 -7.83 11.00 -7.83
CA ALA A 270 -6.89 10.29 -6.96
C ALA A 270 -7.60 9.77 -5.69
N ALA A 271 -7.17 8.60 -5.19
CA ALA A 271 -7.71 7.98 -3.98
C ALA A 271 -6.70 7.03 -3.33
N GLY A 272 -7.02 6.53 -2.15
CA GLY A 272 -6.13 5.69 -1.34
C GLY A 272 -5.08 6.50 -0.62
N ASP A 273 -3.93 5.87 -0.33
CA ASP A 273 -2.90 6.47 0.53
C ASP A 273 -2.19 7.68 -0.06
N ILE A 274 -2.40 7.97 -1.35
CA ILE A 274 -1.85 9.17 -2.01
C ILE A 274 -2.72 10.43 -1.88
N VAL A 275 -3.86 10.35 -1.21
CA VAL A 275 -4.66 11.53 -0.82
C VAL A 275 -4.57 11.73 0.68
N GLU A 276 -4.96 12.89 1.17
CA GLU A 276 -4.99 13.19 2.61
C GLU A 276 -5.95 12.24 3.36
N GLY A 277 -5.55 11.83 4.55
CA GLY A 277 -6.34 10.98 5.46
C GLY A 277 -5.56 9.78 6.00
N ASP A 278 -6.29 8.83 6.59
CA ASP A 278 -5.74 7.63 7.20
C ASP A 278 -5.07 6.71 6.15
N LYS A 279 -3.99 6.03 6.57
CA LYS A 279 -3.25 5.10 5.71
C LYS A 279 -3.60 3.65 6.07
N THR A 280 -4.89 3.33 6.03
CA THR A 280 -5.43 2.00 6.34
C THR A 280 -6.14 1.39 5.13
N VAL A 281 -6.22 0.06 5.10
CA VAL A 281 -6.96 -0.66 4.04
C VAL A 281 -8.43 -0.22 3.99
N VAL A 282 -9.05 -0.02 5.16
CA VAL A 282 -10.46 0.41 5.26
C VAL A 282 -10.65 1.80 4.64
N TYR A 283 -9.74 2.72 4.93
CA TYR A 283 -9.78 4.06 4.37
C TYR A 283 -9.50 4.05 2.86
N ALA A 284 -8.54 3.25 2.40
CA ALA A 284 -8.27 3.08 0.97
C ALA A 284 -9.50 2.54 0.21
N VAL A 285 -10.18 1.53 0.75
CA VAL A 285 -11.43 0.99 0.19
C VAL A 285 -12.53 2.07 0.16
N LYS A 286 -12.71 2.81 1.25
CA LYS A 286 -13.68 3.92 1.34
C LYS A 286 -13.42 4.96 0.26
N THR A 287 -12.19 5.50 0.21
CA THR A 287 -11.84 6.55 -0.74
C THR A 287 -11.89 6.08 -2.19
N GLY A 288 -11.54 4.84 -2.47
CA GLY A 288 -11.71 4.22 -3.80
C GLY A 288 -13.16 4.18 -4.25
N LYS A 289 -14.08 3.80 -3.35
CA LYS A 289 -15.53 3.81 -3.61
C LYS A 289 -16.08 5.22 -3.84
N GLU A 290 -15.66 6.17 -3.01
CA GLU A 290 -16.11 7.57 -3.09
C GLU A 290 -15.57 8.27 -4.36
N ALA A 291 -14.31 8.02 -4.72
CA ALA A 291 -13.72 8.52 -5.97
C ALA A 291 -14.43 7.96 -7.22
N ALA A 292 -14.82 6.69 -7.19
CA ALA A 292 -15.64 6.11 -8.27
C ALA A 292 -16.99 6.82 -8.41
N GLY A 293 -17.63 7.18 -7.30
CA GLY A 293 -18.84 8.01 -7.29
C GLY A 293 -18.61 9.41 -7.87
N ALA A 294 -17.49 10.04 -7.52
CA ALA A 294 -17.11 11.35 -8.06
C ALA A 294 -16.86 11.30 -9.58
N ILE A 295 -16.19 10.25 -10.06
CA ILE A 295 -15.99 10.01 -11.51
C ILE A 295 -17.34 9.86 -12.21
N HIS A 296 -18.25 9.06 -11.65
CA HIS A 296 -19.57 8.85 -12.23
C HIS A 296 -20.33 10.18 -12.36
N HIS A 297 -20.36 10.96 -11.29
CA HIS A 297 -21.03 12.28 -11.29
C HIS A 297 -20.41 13.24 -12.33
N TYR A 298 -19.09 13.30 -12.42
CA TYR A 298 -18.36 14.09 -13.43
C TYR A 298 -18.76 13.66 -14.85
N LEU A 299 -18.80 12.37 -15.13
CA LEU A 299 -19.09 11.83 -16.46
C LEU A 299 -20.57 11.96 -16.86
N GLU A 300 -21.50 11.96 -15.92
CA GLU A 300 -22.93 12.23 -16.15
C GLU A 300 -23.14 13.72 -16.47
N GLY A 301 -22.52 14.62 -15.73
CA GLY A 301 -22.57 16.06 -15.99
C GLY A 301 -21.99 16.45 -17.36
N ALA A 302 -20.97 15.74 -17.84
CA ALA A 302 -20.40 15.92 -19.18
C ALA A 302 -21.30 15.41 -20.32
N CYS A 303 -22.33 14.59 -20.04
CA CYS A 303 -23.31 14.11 -21.02
C CYS A 303 -24.49 15.06 -21.21
N SER A 304 -24.60 16.11 -20.40
CA SER A 304 -25.75 17.04 -20.39
C SER A 304 -25.51 18.33 -21.21
N CYS A 305 -24.41 18.38 -22.00
CA CYS A 305 -24.06 19.53 -22.88
C CYS A 305 -24.06 19.13 -24.36
#